data_cf7ea8b0f9a6cc3250355bfe33ebc4ed
#
_entry.id   cf7ea8b0f9a6cc3250355bfe33ebc4ed
#
_cell.length_a   1.000
_cell.length_b   1.000
_cell.length_c   1.000
_cell.angle_alpha   90.00
_cell.angle_beta   90.00
_cell.angle_gamma   90.00
#
_symmetry.space_group_name_H-M   'P 1'
#
loop_
_entity.id
_entity.type
_entity.pdbx_description
1 polymer ?
#
loop_
_entity_poly.entity_id
_entity_poly.type
_entity_poly.pdbx_seq_one_letter_code
_entity_poly.pdbx_strand_id
1 'polypeptide(L)'
;KLGVQYSANSVHIIDGDLEPMNVRGNSNSYGVSLTQPLIVTEHLKSDVALEYSRQSSKTDFLGIHWVDDTISGYTASFSMMNYGKSSVIFQKHGYRIGDWENIDGQNKDFGKYQFNGLYQKVYSGGQMLTGRLDGQWSSTSYLPSAEQFYIGGAYSVRGYKESLLGGDHGVAVSLEYSVPIAKAVSAFTFIDYGSVYGDSAFEDHILMSTGIGVKATLAQNFYSSLTLGVPLRRELNGSEAGKTRLHFMFNGQF
;
A
#
# COMPACT_ATOMS: atom_id res chain seq x y z
N LYS A 1 15.02 4.62 -19.28
CA LYS A 1 14.41 3.28 -19.46
C LYS A 1 12.95 3.46 -19.83
N LEU A 2 12.47 2.68 -20.81
CA LEU A 2 11.07 2.62 -21.17
C LEU A 2 10.45 1.40 -20.49
N GLY A 3 9.28 1.57 -19.88
CA GLY A 3 8.47 0.53 -19.26
C GLY A 3 7.07 0.51 -19.88
N VAL A 4 6.53 -0.69 -20.06
CA VAL A 4 5.13 -0.90 -20.44
C VAL A 4 4.55 -1.91 -19.46
N GLN A 5 3.37 -1.63 -18.93
CA GLN A 5 2.67 -2.52 -18.01
C GLN A 5 1.23 -2.76 -18.47
N TYR A 6 0.76 -3.96 -18.25
CA TYR A 6 -0.64 -4.34 -18.40
C TYR A 6 -1.04 -5.23 -17.24
N SER A 7 -2.22 -4.99 -16.68
CA SER A 7 -2.80 -5.81 -15.61
C SER A 7 -4.28 -6.04 -15.88
N ALA A 8 -4.74 -7.26 -15.62
CA ALA A 8 -6.15 -7.63 -15.64
C ALA A 8 -6.47 -8.40 -14.37
N ASN A 9 -7.50 -7.96 -13.66
CA ASN A 9 -7.95 -8.57 -12.41
C ASN A 9 -9.45 -8.85 -12.50
N SER A 10 -9.86 -10.00 -11.95
CA SER A 10 -11.26 -10.37 -11.77
C SER A 10 -11.46 -10.84 -10.34
N VAL A 11 -12.51 -10.36 -9.69
CA VAL A 11 -12.88 -10.68 -8.31
C VAL A 11 -14.31 -11.17 -8.30
N HIS A 12 -14.58 -12.24 -7.56
CA HIS A 12 -15.90 -12.72 -7.23
C HIS A 12 -15.93 -13.03 -5.75
N ILE A 13 -16.84 -12.41 -5.00
CA ILE A 13 -17.02 -12.68 -3.57
C ILE A 13 -17.84 -13.97 -3.43
N ILE A 14 -17.23 -14.99 -2.84
CA ILE A 14 -17.79 -16.35 -2.71
C ILE A 14 -18.00 -16.77 -1.24
N ASP A 15 -17.71 -15.88 -0.27
CA ASP A 15 -17.87 -16.13 1.16
C ASP A 15 -17.97 -14.82 1.95
N GLY A 16 -18.64 -14.87 3.13
CA GLY A 16 -18.83 -13.74 4.01
C GLY A 16 -20.14 -12.99 3.78
N ASP A 17 -20.29 -11.85 4.46
CA ASP A 17 -21.56 -11.08 4.53
C ASP A 17 -22.02 -10.56 3.14
N LEU A 18 -21.13 -10.45 2.17
CA LEU A 18 -21.41 -9.96 0.82
C LEU A 18 -21.63 -11.09 -0.20
N GLU A 19 -21.45 -12.37 0.18
CA GLU A 19 -21.69 -13.50 -0.72
C GLU A 19 -23.11 -13.52 -1.32
N PRO A 20 -24.19 -13.28 -0.53
CA PRO A 20 -25.54 -13.28 -1.07
C PRO A 20 -25.80 -12.18 -2.10
N MET A 21 -24.95 -11.16 -2.10
CA MET A 21 -25.04 -10.01 -3.01
C MET A 21 -24.39 -10.24 -4.36
N ASN A 22 -23.77 -11.43 -4.59
CA ASN A 22 -23.14 -11.83 -5.85
C ASN A 22 -22.25 -10.74 -6.46
N VAL A 23 -21.37 -10.17 -5.64
CA VAL A 23 -20.49 -9.06 -6.06
C VAL A 23 -19.41 -9.60 -6.99
N ARG A 24 -19.33 -9.04 -8.19
CA ARG A 24 -18.29 -9.35 -9.20
C ARG A 24 -17.63 -8.08 -9.65
N GLY A 25 -16.30 -8.10 -9.68
CA GLY A 25 -15.49 -6.98 -10.16
C GLY A 25 -14.51 -7.39 -11.25
N ASN A 26 -14.35 -6.57 -12.27
CA ASN A 26 -13.34 -6.70 -13.29
C ASN A 26 -12.59 -5.38 -13.43
N SER A 27 -11.27 -5.44 -13.51
CA SER A 27 -10.44 -4.25 -13.71
C SER A 27 -9.32 -4.56 -14.69
N ASN A 28 -9.12 -3.66 -15.65
CA ASN A 28 -8.02 -3.68 -16.59
C ASN A 28 -7.24 -2.38 -16.47
N SER A 29 -5.91 -2.47 -16.44
CA SER A 29 -5.06 -1.29 -16.48
C SER A 29 -3.91 -1.45 -17.46
N TYR A 30 -3.49 -0.36 -18.06
CA TYR A 30 -2.27 -0.28 -18.84
C TYR A 30 -1.54 1.01 -18.52
N GLY A 31 -0.21 0.97 -18.65
CA GLY A 31 0.63 2.12 -18.41
C GLY A 31 1.90 2.08 -19.25
N VAL A 32 2.42 3.28 -19.51
CA VAL A 32 3.70 3.49 -20.16
C VAL A 32 4.51 4.43 -19.29
N SER A 33 5.77 4.09 -19.03
CA SER A 33 6.65 4.90 -18.19
C SER A 33 7.99 5.15 -18.84
N LEU A 34 8.53 6.33 -18.59
CA LEU A 34 9.89 6.72 -18.94
C LEU A 34 10.64 7.07 -17.66
N THR A 35 11.73 6.34 -17.38
CA THR A 35 12.57 6.57 -16.20
C THR A 35 13.96 7.01 -16.63
N GLN A 36 14.44 8.11 -16.07
CA GLN A 36 15.78 8.66 -16.27
C GLN A 36 16.56 8.63 -14.95
N PRO A 37 17.61 7.81 -14.82
CA PRO A 37 18.56 7.95 -13.72
C PRO A 37 19.23 9.33 -13.76
N LEU A 38 19.31 9.98 -12.60
CA LEU A 38 19.99 11.27 -12.42
C LEU A 38 21.38 11.06 -11.80
N ILE A 39 21.44 10.30 -10.71
CA ILE A 39 22.66 10.01 -9.97
C ILE A 39 22.75 8.50 -9.78
N VAL A 40 23.92 7.95 -10.08
CA VAL A 40 24.22 6.53 -9.85
C VAL A 40 25.63 6.41 -9.31
N THR A 41 25.76 6.36 -7.99
CA THR A 41 27.01 6.13 -7.27
C THR A 41 26.87 4.92 -6.33
N GLU A 42 27.93 4.55 -5.66
CA GLU A 42 27.89 3.49 -4.63
C GLU A 42 27.01 3.86 -3.44
N HIS A 43 26.92 5.15 -3.11
CA HIS A 43 26.21 5.63 -1.91
C HIS A 43 24.86 6.29 -2.21
N LEU A 44 24.64 6.74 -3.43
CA LEU A 44 23.45 7.47 -3.80
C LEU A 44 22.95 7.05 -5.18
N LYS A 45 21.70 6.67 -5.26
CA LYS A 45 20.97 6.47 -6.51
C LYS A 45 19.74 7.35 -6.50
N SER A 46 19.50 8.06 -7.59
CA SER A 46 18.27 8.82 -7.77
C SER A 46 17.80 8.77 -9.20
N ASP A 47 16.50 8.79 -9.39
CA ASP A 47 15.87 8.82 -10.69
C ASP A 47 14.60 9.70 -10.68
N VAL A 48 14.22 10.13 -11.87
CA VAL A 48 12.93 10.72 -12.17
C VAL A 48 12.18 9.83 -13.13
N ALA A 49 10.86 9.76 -13.00
CA ALA A 49 10.03 9.03 -13.94
C ALA A 49 8.78 9.84 -14.28
N LEU A 50 8.33 9.67 -15.51
CA LEU A 50 7.03 10.10 -15.98
C LEU A 50 6.26 8.86 -16.45
N GLU A 51 5.05 8.71 -15.95
CA GLU A 51 4.17 7.59 -16.27
C GLU A 51 2.81 8.12 -16.74
N TYR A 52 2.28 7.52 -17.79
CA TYR A 52 0.86 7.58 -18.13
C TYR A 52 0.22 6.25 -17.79
N SER A 53 -0.94 6.28 -17.14
CA SER A 53 -1.72 5.07 -16.88
C SER A 53 -3.21 5.31 -17.10
N ARG A 54 -3.90 4.25 -17.55
CA ARG A 54 -5.35 4.21 -17.65
C ARG A 54 -5.86 2.90 -17.08
N GLN A 55 -6.88 3.02 -16.23
CA GLN A 55 -7.57 1.89 -15.59
C GLN A 55 -9.06 1.98 -15.86
N SER A 56 -9.68 0.86 -16.19
CA SER A 56 -11.14 0.71 -16.24
C SER A 56 -11.55 -0.36 -15.23
N SER A 57 -12.54 -0.04 -14.40
CA SER A 57 -13.06 -0.92 -13.36
C SER A 57 -14.57 -1.02 -13.48
N LYS A 58 -15.09 -2.25 -13.48
CA LYS A 58 -16.53 -2.54 -13.51
C LYS A 58 -16.88 -3.40 -12.31
N THR A 59 -17.96 -3.05 -11.62
CA THR A 59 -18.47 -3.87 -10.51
C THR A 59 -19.96 -4.06 -10.65
N ASP A 60 -20.36 -5.33 -10.62
CA ASP A 60 -21.76 -5.74 -10.59
C ASP A 60 -22.15 -6.14 -9.18
N PHE A 61 -23.35 -5.73 -8.75
CA PHE A 61 -23.93 -6.01 -7.46
C PHE A 61 -25.35 -6.50 -7.66
N LEU A 62 -25.67 -7.74 -7.20
CA LEU A 62 -26.95 -8.41 -7.46
C LEU A 62 -27.31 -8.51 -8.96
N GLY A 63 -26.31 -8.58 -9.84
CA GLY A 63 -26.49 -8.56 -11.29
C GLY A 63 -26.81 -7.18 -11.89
N ILE A 64 -26.79 -6.13 -11.07
CA ILE A 64 -26.93 -4.74 -11.52
C ILE A 64 -25.54 -4.14 -11.67
N HIS A 65 -25.33 -3.43 -12.77
CA HIS A 65 -24.09 -2.69 -13.04
C HIS A 65 -24.02 -1.48 -12.08
N TRP A 66 -23.12 -1.55 -11.08
CA TRP A 66 -23.05 -0.57 -9.99
C TRP A 66 -21.93 0.45 -10.17
N VAL A 67 -20.79 0.00 -10.68
CA VAL A 67 -19.61 0.83 -10.94
C VAL A 67 -19.12 0.58 -12.35
N ASP A 68 -18.86 1.65 -13.10
CA ASP A 68 -18.13 1.64 -14.37
C ASP A 68 -17.24 2.89 -14.38
N ASP A 69 -16.06 2.74 -13.79
CA ASP A 69 -15.12 3.83 -13.63
C ASP A 69 -13.98 3.70 -14.64
N THR A 70 -13.67 4.77 -15.34
CA THR A 70 -12.44 4.91 -16.11
C THR A 70 -11.60 6.04 -15.54
N ILE A 71 -10.37 5.71 -15.18
CA ILE A 71 -9.42 6.65 -14.59
C ILE A 71 -8.20 6.71 -15.50
N SER A 72 -7.80 7.91 -15.91
CA SER A 72 -6.56 8.10 -16.64
C SER A 72 -5.73 9.23 -16.05
N GLY A 73 -4.41 9.23 -16.26
CA GLY A 73 -3.60 10.29 -15.71
C GLY A 73 -2.10 10.12 -15.91
N TYR A 74 -1.39 11.19 -15.57
CA TYR A 74 0.07 11.28 -15.61
C TYR A 74 0.60 11.36 -14.18
N THR A 75 1.68 10.61 -13.93
CA THR A 75 2.41 10.66 -12.66
C THR A 75 3.84 11.08 -12.94
N ALA A 76 4.27 12.21 -12.37
CA ALA A 76 5.68 12.55 -12.29
C ALA A 76 6.22 12.11 -10.93
N SER A 77 7.35 11.42 -10.91
CA SER A 77 7.94 10.95 -9.65
C SER A 77 9.46 11.17 -9.61
N PHE A 78 9.94 11.38 -8.38
CA PHE A 78 11.35 11.40 -8.03
C PHE A 78 11.60 10.33 -6.97
N SER A 79 12.60 9.50 -7.16
CA SER A 79 13.05 8.55 -6.15
C SER A 79 14.52 8.73 -5.80
N MET A 80 14.85 8.45 -4.54
CA MET A 80 16.21 8.52 -4.03
C MET A 80 16.46 7.36 -3.06
N MET A 81 17.61 6.73 -3.21
CA MET A 81 18.10 5.69 -2.31
C MET A 81 19.53 6.03 -1.88
N ASN A 82 19.72 6.20 -0.59
CA ASN A 82 21.01 6.50 0.02
C ASN A 82 21.50 5.29 0.83
N TYR A 83 22.73 4.88 0.58
CA TYR A 83 23.42 3.78 1.25
C TYR A 83 24.49 4.33 2.20
N GLY A 84 24.21 4.28 3.51
CA GLY A 84 25.22 4.49 4.55
C GLY A 84 25.99 3.21 4.85
N LYS A 85 26.97 3.27 5.75
CA LYS A 85 27.78 2.11 6.15
C LYS A 85 26.95 0.94 6.71
N SER A 86 25.85 1.22 7.40
CA SER A 86 24.97 0.22 8.02
C SER A 86 23.50 0.62 7.91
N SER A 87 23.17 1.53 7.02
CA SER A 87 21.79 2.02 6.86
C SER A 87 21.44 2.23 5.40
N VAL A 88 20.15 2.12 5.10
CA VAL A 88 19.57 2.48 3.81
C VAL A 88 18.40 3.41 4.07
N ILE A 89 18.34 4.49 3.29
CA ILE A 89 17.20 5.40 3.24
C ILE A 89 16.68 5.38 1.81
N PHE A 90 15.42 5.02 1.65
CA PHE A 90 14.70 5.17 0.39
C PHE A 90 13.57 6.16 0.58
N GLN A 91 13.36 6.99 -0.43
CA GLN A 91 12.19 7.87 -0.51
C GLN A 91 11.75 8.01 -1.97
N LYS A 92 10.43 8.05 -2.15
CA LYS A 92 9.80 8.31 -3.43
C LYS A 92 8.72 9.37 -3.23
N HIS A 93 8.76 10.37 -4.08
CA HIS A 93 7.78 11.43 -4.18
C HIS A 93 7.08 11.31 -5.53
N GLY A 94 5.79 11.33 -5.56
CA GLY A 94 5.00 11.28 -6.79
C GLY A 94 3.92 12.36 -6.77
N TYR A 95 3.69 12.98 -7.91
CA TYR A 95 2.54 13.84 -8.13
C TYR A 95 1.77 13.32 -9.34
N ARG A 96 0.51 12.98 -9.11
CA ARG A 96 -0.41 12.46 -10.13
C ARG A 96 -1.49 13.48 -10.41
N ILE A 97 -1.70 13.75 -11.69
CA ILE A 97 -2.87 14.47 -12.20
C ILE A 97 -3.64 13.52 -13.12
N GLY A 98 -4.96 13.55 -13.05
CA GLY A 98 -5.77 12.67 -13.86
C GLY A 98 -7.21 13.10 -13.92
N ASP A 99 -7.94 12.37 -14.72
CA ASP A 99 -9.38 12.45 -14.88
C ASP A 99 -10.02 11.11 -14.54
N TRP A 100 -11.23 11.20 -14.02
CA TRP A 100 -12.08 10.07 -13.67
C TRP A 100 -13.46 10.27 -14.28
N GLU A 101 -13.87 9.32 -15.09
CA GLU A 101 -15.22 9.20 -15.65
C GLU A 101 -15.97 8.10 -14.88
N ASN A 102 -17.12 8.44 -14.31
CA ASN A 102 -17.96 7.52 -13.58
C ASN A 102 -19.03 6.87 -14.48
N ILE A 103 -19.83 5.95 -13.91
CA ILE A 103 -20.90 5.22 -14.62
C ILE A 103 -21.96 6.16 -15.25
N ASP A 104 -22.14 7.37 -14.71
CA ASP A 104 -23.09 8.38 -15.23
C ASP A 104 -22.47 9.23 -16.36
N GLY A 105 -21.22 8.95 -16.76
CA GLY A 105 -20.47 9.72 -17.77
C GLY A 105 -20.03 11.10 -17.25
N GLN A 106 -19.99 11.31 -15.93
CA GLN A 106 -19.48 12.52 -15.33
C GLN A 106 -17.96 12.45 -15.23
N ASN A 107 -17.29 13.46 -15.77
CA ASN A 107 -15.84 13.63 -15.65
C ASN A 107 -15.48 14.55 -14.50
N LYS A 108 -14.47 14.14 -13.70
CA LYS A 108 -13.86 14.93 -12.63
C LYS A 108 -12.35 14.86 -12.74
N ASP A 109 -11.69 16.00 -12.67
CA ASP A 109 -10.24 16.06 -12.57
C ASP A 109 -9.80 15.88 -11.12
N PHE A 110 -8.62 15.29 -10.94
CA PHE A 110 -8.00 15.18 -9.63
C PHE A 110 -6.48 15.39 -9.68
N GLY A 111 -5.95 15.82 -8.56
CA GLY A 111 -4.51 15.89 -8.34
C GLY A 111 -4.17 15.30 -6.97
N LYS A 112 -3.09 14.52 -6.88
CA LYS A 112 -2.63 14.00 -5.61
C LYS A 112 -1.11 13.89 -5.55
N TYR A 113 -0.58 14.18 -4.37
CA TYR A 113 0.80 13.92 -4.01
C TYR A 113 0.89 12.64 -3.19
N GLN A 114 1.90 11.83 -3.46
CA GLN A 114 2.18 10.60 -2.74
C GLN A 114 3.63 10.58 -2.27
N PHE A 115 3.84 10.06 -1.08
CA PHE A 115 5.15 9.84 -0.48
C PHE A 115 5.28 8.41 0.00
N ASN A 116 6.43 7.78 -0.29
CA ASN A 116 6.84 6.50 0.27
C ASN A 116 8.26 6.63 0.82
N GLY A 117 8.45 6.29 2.07
CA GLY A 117 9.72 6.33 2.77
C GLY A 117 10.06 5.01 3.46
N LEU A 118 11.30 4.60 3.37
CA LEU A 118 11.85 3.45 4.08
C LEU A 118 13.19 3.84 4.70
N TYR A 119 13.34 3.58 5.97
CA TYR A 119 14.61 3.63 6.68
C TYR A 119 14.94 2.26 7.24
N GLN A 120 16.15 1.78 6.98
CA GLN A 120 16.66 0.55 7.58
C GLN A 120 18.03 0.81 8.17
N LYS A 121 18.28 0.30 9.36
CA LYS A 121 19.57 0.33 10.03
C LYS A 121 19.90 -1.03 10.63
N VAL A 122 21.07 -1.54 10.28
CA VAL A 122 21.63 -2.77 10.85
C VAL A 122 22.66 -2.38 11.90
N TYR A 123 22.58 -3.00 13.07
CA TYR A 123 23.51 -2.83 14.18
C TYR A 123 24.58 -3.93 14.18
N SER A 124 25.65 -3.73 14.94
CA SER A 124 26.82 -4.65 14.97
C SER A 124 26.47 -6.09 15.39
N GLY A 125 25.42 -6.29 16.15
CA GLY A 125 24.92 -7.62 16.54
C GLY A 125 23.90 -8.23 15.58
N GLY A 126 23.72 -7.65 14.36
CA GLY A 126 22.78 -8.12 13.37
C GLY A 126 21.31 -7.73 13.62
N GLN A 127 21.03 -6.98 14.69
CA GLN A 127 19.70 -6.42 14.89
C GLN A 127 19.41 -5.39 13.80
N MET A 128 18.14 -5.24 13.45
CA MET A 128 17.72 -4.28 12.42
C MET A 128 16.53 -3.46 12.89
N LEU A 129 16.64 -2.14 12.72
CA LEU A 129 15.52 -1.21 12.85
C LEU A 129 15.01 -0.87 11.45
N THR A 130 13.72 -1.02 11.24
CA THR A 130 13.04 -0.62 9.99
C THR A 130 11.93 0.37 10.31
N GLY A 131 11.97 1.53 9.69
CA GLY A 131 10.90 2.53 9.70
C GLY A 131 10.30 2.67 8.31
N ARG A 132 8.98 2.69 8.20
CA ARG A 132 8.24 2.95 6.97
C ARG A 132 7.29 4.11 7.17
N LEU A 133 7.18 4.96 6.17
CA LEU A 133 6.24 6.09 6.12
C LEU A 133 5.64 6.15 4.73
N ASP A 134 4.32 6.02 4.65
CA ASP A 134 3.55 6.20 3.42
C ASP A 134 2.54 7.33 3.63
N GLY A 135 2.31 8.16 2.62
CA GLY A 135 1.37 9.25 2.72
C GLY A 135 0.78 9.64 1.37
N GLN A 136 -0.43 10.19 1.41
CA GLN A 136 -1.14 10.75 0.28
C GLN A 136 -1.87 12.03 0.66
N TRP A 137 -1.81 13.04 -0.20
CA TRP A 137 -2.57 14.28 -0.10
C TRP A 137 -3.20 14.60 -1.45
N SER A 138 -4.51 14.68 -1.47
CA SER A 138 -5.29 15.05 -2.65
C SER A 138 -5.50 16.57 -2.71
N SER A 139 -5.56 17.14 -3.90
CA SER A 139 -6.01 18.53 -4.12
C SER A 139 -7.52 18.62 -4.34
N THR A 140 -8.19 17.47 -4.43
CA THR A 140 -9.64 17.35 -4.67
C THR A 140 -10.28 16.43 -3.64
N SER A 141 -11.53 16.67 -3.32
CA SER A 141 -12.38 15.82 -2.50
C SER A 141 -13.03 14.72 -3.35
N TYR A 142 -13.40 13.61 -2.70
CA TYR A 142 -14.11 12.48 -3.33
C TYR A 142 -13.31 11.82 -4.46
N LEU A 143 -12.09 11.40 -4.16
CA LEU A 143 -11.34 10.57 -5.09
C LEU A 143 -12.09 9.25 -5.37
N PRO A 144 -12.04 8.73 -6.62
CA PRO A 144 -12.53 7.39 -6.91
C PRO A 144 -11.79 6.36 -6.04
N SER A 145 -12.47 5.29 -5.67
CA SER A 145 -11.94 4.30 -4.73
C SER A 145 -10.55 3.75 -5.13
N ALA A 146 -10.28 3.59 -6.42
CA ALA A 146 -8.99 3.15 -6.91
C ALA A 146 -7.84 4.16 -6.71
N GLU A 147 -8.15 5.42 -6.40
CA GLU A 147 -7.18 6.49 -6.16
C GLU A 147 -7.10 6.93 -4.69
N GLN A 148 -7.96 6.39 -3.81
CA GLN A 148 -7.93 6.64 -2.37
C GLN A 148 -6.71 6.01 -1.70
N PHE A 149 -6.35 6.53 -0.54
CA PHE A 149 -5.35 5.96 0.35
C PHE A 149 -6.02 5.00 1.33
N TYR A 150 -5.57 3.74 1.33
CA TYR A 150 -6.15 2.70 2.18
C TYR A 150 -5.20 2.30 3.30
N ILE A 151 -5.77 2.04 4.49
CA ILE A 151 -5.08 1.51 5.65
C ILE A 151 -5.80 0.27 6.21
N GLY A 152 -5.04 -0.59 6.86
CA GLY A 152 -5.43 -1.91 7.35
C GLY A 152 -4.76 -3.03 6.54
N GLY A 153 -4.45 -4.14 7.23
CA GLY A 153 -3.85 -5.32 6.61
C GLY A 153 -2.34 -5.44 6.76
N ALA A 154 -1.79 -6.46 6.12
CA ALA A 154 -0.40 -6.89 6.28
C ALA A 154 0.63 -5.83 5.86
N TYR A 155 0.27 -4.94 4.94
CA TYR A 155 1.18 -3.97 4.33
C TYR A 155 1.11 -2.56 4.94
N SER A 156 0.11 -2.26 5.78
CA SER A 156 -0.03 -0.95 6.42
C SER A 156 -0.20 -1.07 7.93
N VAL A 157 -1.40 -1.37 8.44
CA VAL A 157 -1.67 -1.51 9.88
C VAL A 157 -2.13 -2.94 10.17
N ARG A 158 -1.19 -3.76 10.63
CA ARG A 158 -1.40 -5.21 10.89
C ARG A 158 -2.41 -5.43 12.03
N GLY A 159 -3.16 -6.54 11.99
CA GLY A 159 -4.23 -6.82 12.98
C GLY A 159 -5.62 -6.34 12.55
N TYR A 160 -5.73 -5.65 11.41
CA TYR A 160 -7.00 -5.28 10.78
C TYR A 160 -7.19 -6.00 9.44
N LYS A 161 -8.40 -5.96 8.90
CA LYS A 161 -8.68 -6.44 7.53
C LYS A 161 -7.90 -5.59 6.52
N GLU A 162 -7.59 -6.19 5.37
CA GLU A 162 -6.99 -5.46 4.25
C GLU A 162 -7.90 -4.31 3.81
N SER A 163 -7.30 -3.12 3.58
CA SER A 163 -7.99 -1.92 3.08
C SER A 163 -9.23 -1.56 3.90
N LEU A 164 -9.17 -1.71 5.24
CA LEU A 164 -10.32 -1.52 6.11
C LEU A 164 -10.88 -0.09 6.08
N LEU A 165 -10.00 0.90 5.99
CA LEU A 165 -10.38 2.31 5.89
C LEU A 165 -9.72 2.94 4.66
N GLY A 166 -10.47 3.77 3.95
CA GLY A 166 -10.02 4.57 2.81
C GLY A 166 -10.32 6.04 2.97
N GLY A 167 -9.56 6.90 2.31
CA GLY A 167 -9.77 8.34 2.31
C GLY A 167 -8.99 9.05 1.20
N ASP A 168 -9.32 10.31 0.93
CA ASP A 168 -8.66 11.13 -0.08
C ASP A 168 -7.22 11.46 0.33
N HIS A 169 -7.01 11.65 1.63
CA HIS A 169 -5.71 11.87 2.26
C HIS A 169 -5.42 10.74 3.23
N GLY A 170 -4.16 10.48 3.49
CA GLY A 170 -3.79 9.51 4.50
C GLY A 170 -2.31 9.45 4.82
N VAL A 171 -2.02 8.84 5.95
CA VAL A 171 -0.66 8.55 6.40
C VAL A 171 -0.63 7.17 7.07
N ALA A 172 0.39 6.39 6.78
CA ALA A 172 0.69 5.15 7.47
C ALA A 172 2.15 5.13 7.92
N VAL A 173 2.39 4.74 9.16
CA VAL A 173 3.72 4.64 9.77
C VAL A 173 3.88 3.26 10.38
N SER A 174 5.01 2.63 10.13
CA SER A 174 5.39 1.37 10.77
C SER A 174 6.82 1.46 11.29
N LEU A 175 7.02 1.04 12.53
CA LEU A 175 8.33 0.89 13.13
C LEU A 175 8.49 -0.56 13.57
N GLU A 176 9.57 -1.21 13.12
CA GLU A 176 9.85 -2.60 13.39
C GLU A 176 11.30 -2.77 13.88
N TYR A 177 11.47 -3.53 14.95
CA TYR A 177 12.78 -3.92 15.46
C TYR A 177 12.92 -5.43 15.41
N SER A 178 13.94 -5.92 14.70
CA SER A 178 14.22 -7.35 14.54
C SER A 178 15.55 -7.75 15.14
N VAL A 179 15.59 -8.96 15.67
CA VAL A 179 16.79 -9.59 16.25
C VAL A 179 17.02 -10.96 15.61
N PRO A 180 18.25 -11.30 15.20
CA PRO A 180 18.56 -12.64 14.73
C PRO A 180 18.48 -13.63 15.90
N ILE A 181 17.74 -14.72 15.72
CA ILE A 181 17.59 -15.82 16.69
C ILE A 181 18.25 -17.10 16.21
N ALA A 182 18.46 -17.24 14.89
CA ALA A 182 19.22 -18.32 14.27
C ALA A 182 19.85 -17.82 12.96
N LYS A 183 20.69 -18.63 12.31
CA LYS A 183 21.46 -18.27 11.10
C LYS A 183 20.60 -17.66 9.97
N ALA A 184 19.36 -18.11 9.84
CA ALA A 184 18.45 -17.67 8.76
C ALA A 184 17.09 -17.22 9.31
N VAL A 185 16.98 -16.99 10.63
CA VAL A 185 15.72 -16.66 11.29
C VAL A 185 15.91 -15.47 12.21
N SER A 186 15.01 -14.49 12.09
CA SER A 186 14.93 -13.33 12.97
C SER A 186 13.54 -13.23 13.59
N ALA A 187 13.49 -12.92 14.87
CA ALA A 187 12.26 -12.49 15.53
C ALA A 187 12.13 -10.97 15.45
N PHE A 188 10.92 -10.43 15.43
CA PHE A 188 10.69 -9.00 15.42
C PHE A 188 9.47 -8.60 16.23
N THR A 189 9.46 -7.35 16.65
CA THR A 189 8.28 -6.64 17.19
C THR A 189 8.03 -5.39 16.38
N PHE A 190 6.78 -4.89 16.39
CA PHE A 190 6.43 -3.71 15.63
C PHE A 190 5.34 -2.89 16.32
N ILE A 191 5.22 -1.65 15.88
CA ILE A 191 4.09 -0.77 16.09
C ILE A 191 3.71 -0.14 14.75
N ASP A 192 2.41 -0.17 14.44
CA ASP A 192 1.84 0.42 13.23
C ASP A 192 0.81 1.48 13.62
N TYR A 193 0.79 2.56 12.86
CA TYR A 193 -0.20 3.63 12.91
C TYR A 193 -0.66 3.96 11.51
N GLY A 194 -1.96 4.23 11.32
CA GLY A 194 -2.51 4.73 10.08
C GLY A 194 -3.68 5.65 10.33
N SER A 195 -3.82 6.65 9.51
CA SER A 195 -4.96 7.56 9.54
C SER A 195 -5.32 7.99 8.12
N VAL A 196 -6.62 8.10 7.85
CA VAL A 196 -7.18 8.58 6.58
C VAL A 196 -8.11 9.75 6.82
N TYR A 197 -8.21 10.67 5.87
CA TYR A 197 -8.99 11.88 5.96
C TYR A 197 -9.62 12.23 4.61
N GLY A 198 -10.54 13.18 4.62
CA GLY A 198 -11.22 13.72 3.45
C GLY A 198 -12.70 13.37 3.46
N ASP A 199 -13.40 13.91 2.49
CA ASP A 199 -14.88 13.78 2.42
C ASP A 199 -15.33 12.34 2.12
N SER A 200 -14.41 11.50 1.61
CA SER A 200 -14.63 10.07 1.39
C SER A 200 -14.29 9.20 2.62
N ALA A 201 -13.71 9.77 3.68
CA ALA A 201 -13.33 9.02 4.87
C ALA A 201 -14.51 8.85 5.85
N PHE A 202 -14.48 7.75 6.62
CA PHE A 202 -15.39 7.53 7.74
C PHE A 202 -15.04 8.43 8.95
N GLU A 203 -16.00 8.64 9.88
CA GLU A 203 -15.76 9.41 11.11
C GLU A 203 -14.59 8.84 11.92
N ASP A 204 -14.56 7.52 12.14
CA ASP A 204 -13.43 6.83 12.74
C ASP A 204 -12.39 6.51 11.68
N HIS A 205 -11.31 7.26 11.66
CA HIS A 205 -10.30 7.29 10.59
C HIS A 205 -8.90 6.87 11.05
N ILE A 206 -8.74 6.35 12.28
CA ILE A 206 -7.42 5.98 12.84
C ILE A 206 -7.36 4.49 13.17
N LEU A 207 -6.32 3.83 12.72
CA LEU A 207 -5.95 2.47 13.11
C LEU A 207 -4.60 2.47 13.82
N MET A 208 -4.47 1.64 14.86
CA MET A 208 -3.21 1.42 15.59
C MET A 208 -3.08 -0.05 15.95
N SER A 209 -1.89 -0.59 15.81
CA SER A 209 -1.60 -1.97 16.20
C SER A 209 -0.18 -2.15 16.68
N THR A 210 0.05 -3.28 17.35
CA THR A 210 1.37 -3.79 17.71
C THR A 210 1.40 -5.30 17.50
N GLY A 211 2.57 -5.89 17.59
CA GLY A 211 2.67 -7.33 17.47
C GLY A 211 4.10 -7.84 17.40
N ILE A 212 4.18 -9.14 17.15
CA ILE A 212 5.44 -9.87 17.03
C ILE A 212 5.41 -10.76 15.79
N GLY A 213 6.57 -11.18 15.35
CA GLY A 213 6.65 -12.15 14.27
C GLY A 213 8.02 -12.75 14.10
N VAL A 214 8.10 -13.64 13.14
CA VAL A 214 9.35 -14.29 12.72
C VAL A 214 9.51 -14.12 11.21
N LYS A 215 10.74 -13.88 10.77
CA LYS A 215 11.16 -13.88 9.37
C LYS A 215 12.19 -14.98 9.16
N ALA A 216 12.07 -15.71 8.07
CA ALA A 216 13.02 -16.75 7.70
C ALA A 216 13.45 -16.58 6.25
N THR A 217 14.76 -16.71 6.00
CA THR A 217 15.34 -16.89 4.68
C THR A 217 15.48 -18.39 4.44
N LEU A 218 14.58 -18.98 3.66
CA LEU A 218 14.52 -20.44 3.46
C LEU A 218 15.59 -20.94 2.48
N ALA A 219 15.92 -20.09 1.48
CA ALA A 219 17.00 -20.29 0.51
C ALA A 219 17.46 -18.91 0.00
N GLN A 220 18.45 -18.86 -0.88
CA GLN A 220 19.00 -17.57 -1.37
C GLN A 220 17.93 -16.60 -1.89
N ASN A 221 16.84 -17.12 -2.46
CA ASN A 221 15.80 -16.33 -3.12
C ASN A 221 14.42 -16.51 -2.49
N PHE A 222 14.28 -17.18 -1.33
CA PHE A 222 13.00 -17.47 -0.70
C PHE A 222 12.94 -16.88 0.70
N TYR A 223 11.94 -16.04 0.91
CA TYR A 223 11.69 -15.36 2.18
C TYR A 223 10.28 -15.68 2.68
N SER A 224 10.16 -15.93 3.96
CA SER A 224 8.88 -16.16 4.61
C SER A 224 8.76 -15.32 5.87
N SER A 225 7.58 -14.85 6.19
CA SER A 225 7.28 -14.22 7.48
C SER A 225 5.94 -14.67 8.03
N LEU A 226 5.91 -14.84 9.35
CA LEU A 226 4.70 -15.11 10.12
C LEU A 226 4.57 -13.99 11.16
N THR A 227 3.44 -13.28 11.16
CA THR A 227 3.24 -12.08 11.97
C THR A 227 1.92 -12.18 12.72
N LEU A 228 1.94 -11.98 14.03
CA LEU A 228 0.76 -11.85 14.88
C LEU A 228 0.53 -10.35 15.15
N GLY A 229 -0.52 -9.80 14.55
CA GLY A 229 -0.92 -8.39 14.71
C GLY A 229 -2.07 -8.26 15.71
N VAL A 230 -1.90 -7.39 16.68
CA VAL A 230 -2.88 -7.11 17.74
C VAL A 230 -3.36 -5.67 17.58
N PRO A 231 -4.64 -5.45 17.23
CA PRO A 231 -5.20 -4.10 17.11
C PRO A 231 -5.31 -3.46 18.49
N LEU A 232 -4.92 -2.18 18.60
CA LEU A 232 -5.05 -1.37 19.80
C LEU A 232 -6.41 -0.65 19.87
N ARG A 233 -7.06 -0.47 18.72
CA ARG A 233 -8.46 -0.05 18.59
C ARG A 233 -9.28 -1.18 18.00
N ARG A 234 -10.20 -1.74 18.77
CA ARG A 234 -11.00 -2.90 18.37
C ARG A 234 -12.35 -2.52 17.76
N GLU A 235 -12.84 -1.35 18.11
CA GLU A 235 -14.13 -0.83 17.65
C GLU A 235 -13.93 0.42 16.80
N LEU A 236 -14.68 0.51 15.73
CA LEU A 236 -14.78 1.65 14.83
C LEU A 236 -16.27 1.88 14.56
N ASN A 237 -16.75 3.11 14.77
CA ASN A 237 -18.17 3.48 14.58
C ASN A 237 -19.14 2.51 15.29
N GLY A 238 -18.78 2.06 16.50
CA GLY A 238 -19.62 1.14 17.30
C GLY A 238 -19.63 -0.33 16.82
N SER A 239 -18.82 -0.66 15.81
CA SER A 239 -18.71 -2.02 15.28
C SER A 239 -17.33 -2.61 15.52
N GLU A 240 -17.26 -3.94 15.74
CA GLU A 240 -15.99 -4.64 15.90
C GLU A 240 -15.21 -4.65 14.56
N ALA A 241 -14.10 -3.94 14.51
CA ALA A 241 -13.27 -3.77 13.32
C ALA A 241 -11.91 -4.46 13.42
N GLY A 242 -11.37 -4.58 14.65
CA GLY A 242 -10.04 -5.11 14.91
C GLY A 242 -10.05 -6.42 15.68
N LYS A 243 -9.44 -7.47 15.09
CA LYS A 243 -9.18 -8.76 15.75
C LYS A 243 -7.70 -9.09 15.67
N THR A 244 -7.19 -9.80 16.68
CA THR A 244 -5.84 -10.38 16.55
C THR A 244 -5.78 -11.25 15.29
N ARG A 245 -4.83 -10.96 14.41
CA ARG A 245 -4.68 -11.62 13.10
C ARG A 245 -3.31 -12.21 12.92
N LEU A 246 -3.30 -13.40 12.34
CA LEU A 246 -2.07 -14.02 11.86
C LEU A 246 -1.92 -13.71 10.37
N HIS A 247 -0.79 -13.09 10.01
CA HIS A 247 -0.42 -12.82 8.62
C HIS A 247 0.73 -13.74 8.24
N PHE A 248 0.58 -14.45 7.13
CA PHE A 248 1.63 -15.24 6.52
C PHE A 248 2.01 -14.63 5.17
N MET A 249 3.30 -14.48 4.93
CA MET A 249 3.84 -13.99 3.67
C MET A 249 4.95 -14.91 3.20
N PHE A 250 4.93 -15.23 1.91
CA PHE A 250 5.98 -15.99 1.24
C PHE A 250 6.35 -15.28 -0.06
N ASN A 251 7.63 -15.04 -0.28
CA ASN A 251 8.16 -14.42 -1.49
C ASN A 251 9.29 -15.27 -2.05
N GLY A 252 9.27 -15.49 -3.35
CA GLY A 252 10.31 -16.18 -4.09
C GLY A 252 10.71 -15.39 -5.35
N GLN A 253 11.99 -15.33 -5.65
CA GLN A 253 12.54 -14.77 -6.88
C GLN A 253 13.24 -15.90 -7.65
N PHE A 254 12.97 -15.99 -8.94
CA PHE A 254 13.51 -17.01 -9.85
C PHE A 254 14.44 -16.37 -10.88
#